data_6ec5211ad0db1b695fa15a8fb031dca2
#
_entry.id   6ec5211ad0db1b695fa15a8fb031dca2
#
_cell.length_a   1.000
_cell.length_b   1.000
_cell.length_c   1.000
_cell.angle_alpha   90.00
_cell.angle_beta   90.00
_cell.angle_gamma   90.00
#
_symmetry.space_group_name_H-M   'P 1'
#
loop_
_entity.id
_entity.type
_entity.pdbx_description
1 polymer ?
#
loop_
_entity_poly.entity_id
_entity_poly.type
_entity_poly.pdbx_seq_one_letter_code
_entity_poly.pdbx_strand_id
1 'polypeptide(L)'
;MGTYVLTGGATGIGAAIKEKLRAQGHRFVVIDLKEGDYLADLGDPKARQAVIAKVATEVPVIDGLITCAGVASQFPDAGKILQINYFGTTEVIEGLSSNIISGGRVIAISSNSAPMSTRPDLIEMMLEHSEEKAVNLGSSLHGHECYASSKSAIARYMRRKAPDLAQRGISFNALAPGYISTPMTQSVERDPEYGPLIKAFVDSIPIGRPGQAEDVANLAMFLLSPEGAYVAGSTLV
;
A
#
# COMPACT_ATOMS: atom_id res chain seq x y z
N MET A 1 8.13 -8.54 21.39
CA MET A 1 8.22 -9.26 20.11
C MET A 1 6.80 -9.37 19.56
N GLY A 2 6.54 -8.81 18.39
CA GLY A 2 5.20 -8.80 17.77
C GLY A 2 5.20 -9.55 16.44
N THR A 3 4.00 -9.86 15.91
CA THR A 3 3.79 -10.50 14.61
C THR A 3 3.22 -9.49 13.63
N TYR A 4 3.87 -9.32 12.49
CA TYR A 4 3.50 -8.37 11.45
C TYR A 4 3.18 -9.08 10.14
N VAL A 5 2.13 -8.65 9.46
CA VAL A 5 1.80 -9.13 8.10
C VAL A 5 2.09 -8.02 7.10
N LEU A 6 2.85 -8.35 6.05
CA LEU A 6 3.19 -7.45 4.96
C LEU A 6 2.64 -7.96 3.64
N THR A 7 2.07 -7.08 2.83
CA THR A 7 1.93 -7.36 1.39
C THR A 7 3.01 -6.63 0.60
N GLY A 8 3.57 -7.25 -0.44
CA GLY A 8 4.61 -6.62 -1.27
C GLY A 8 5.97 -6.49 -0.58
N GLY A 9 6.39 -7.52 0.14
CA GLY A 9 7.63 -7.52 0.94
C GLY A 9 8.90 -7.95 0.22
N ALA A 10 8.84 -8.30 -1.08
CA ALA A 10 9.99 -8.78 -1.84
C ALA A 10 10.98 -7.66 -2.21
N THR A 11 10.50 -6.46 -2.51
CA THR A 11 11.33 -5.34 -3.00
C THR A 11 10.88 -3.99 -2.43
N GLY A 12 11.68 -2.95 -2.67
CA GLY A 12 11.34 -1.56 -2.40
C GLY A 12 10.98 -1.26 -0.94
N ILE A 13 9.92 -0.49 -0.74
CA ILE A 13 9.48 -0.03 0.59
C ILE A 13 9.15 -1.22 1.51
N GLY A 14 8.43 -2.23 1.00
CA GLY A 14 8.07 -3.40 1.80
C GLY A 14 9.28 -4.19 2.25
N ALA A 15 10.29 -4.39 1.38
CA ALA A 15 11.53 -5.04 1.77
C ALA A 15 12.29 -4.25 2.85
N ALA A 16 12.35 -2.92 2.74
CA ALA A 16 12.99 -2.08 3.75
C ALA A 16 12.27 -2.16 5.11
N ILE A 17 10.93 -2.18 5.12
CA ILE A 17 10.16 -2.39 6.36
C ILE A 17 10.44 -3.78 6.94
N LYS A 18 10.42 -4.82 6.11
CA LYS A 18 10.72 -6.20 6.51
C LYS A 18 12.09 -6.29 7.20
N GLU A 19 13.12 -5.69 6.63
CA GLU A 19 14.47 -5.71 7.23
C GLU A 19 14.52 -4.99 8.58
N LYS A 20 13.79 -3.88 8.75
CA LYS A 20 13.72 -3.19 10.04
C LYS A 20 12.96 -4.01 11.08
N LEU A 21 11.86 -4.67 10.73
CA LEU A 21 11.15 -5.59 11.62
C LEU A 21 12.06 -6.76 12.05
N ARG A 22 12.82 -7.32 11.09
CA ARG A 22 13.82 -8.37 11.37
C ARG A 22 14.87 -7.91 12.35
N ALA A 23 15.44 -6.72 12.12
CA ALA A 23 16.49 -6.16 12.98
C ALA A 23 16.01 -5.91 14.42
N GLN A 24 14.72 -5.68 14.62
CA GLN A 24 14.11 -5.53 15.95
C GLN A 24 13.63 -6.86 16.56
N GLY A 25 13.89 -7.99 15.91
CA GLY A 25 13.51 -9.33 16.40
C GLY A 25 12.03 -9.63 16.33
N HIS A 26 11.27 -8.93 15.48
CA HIS A 26 9.86 -9.22 15.26
C HIS A 26 9.66 -10.40 14.31
N ARG A 27 8.56 -11.14 14.48
CA ARG A 27 8.05 -12.08 13.48
C ARG A 27 7.33 -11.29 12.40
N PHE A 28 7.54 -11.66 11.15
CA PHE A 28 6.79 -11.12 10.02
C PHE A 28 6.35 -12.24 9.07
N VAL A 29 5.27 -11.99 8.38
CA VAL A 29 4.69 -12.86 7.37
C VAL A 29 4.46 -12.02 6.12
N VAL A 30 4.96 -12.49 4.98
CA VAL A 30 4.93 -11.78 3.71
C VAL A 30 3.97 -12.46 2.74
N ILE A 31 3.01 -11.68 2.23
CA ILE A 31 2.17 -12.04 1.07
C ILE A 31 2.75 -11.30 -0.14
N ASP A 32 3.22 -12.02 -1.14
CA ASP A 32 3.82 -11.41 -2.33
C ASP A 32 3.51 -12.24 -3.59
N LEU A 33 3.68 -11.64 -4.76
CA LEU A 33 3.50 -12.34 -6.04
C LEU A 33 4.62 -13.34 -6.33
N LYS A 34 5.86 -13.02 -5.93
CA LYS A 34 7.07 -13.73 -6.35
C LYS A 34 7.85 -14.36 -5.21
N GLU A 35 7.94 -13.69 -4.07
CA GLU A 35 8.77 -14.11 -2.95
C GLU A 35 8.13 -13.72 -1.61
N GLY A 36 7.69 -14.71 -0.85
CA GLY A 36 7.04 -14.51 0.44
C GLY A 36 6.67 -15.84 1.09
N ASP A 37 6.11 -15.75 2.29
CA ASP A 37 5.57 -16.90 3.01
C ASP A 37 4.29 -17.43 2.32
N TYR A 38 3.55 -16.52 1.67
CA TYR A 38 2.36 -16.82 0.89
C TYR A 38 2.48 -16.16 -0.49
N LEU A 39 2.41 -16.98 -1.54
CA LEU A 39 2.44 -16.49 -2.92
C LEU A 39 1.01 -16.28 -3.42
N ALA A 40 0.67 -15.07 -3.85
CA ALA A 40 -0.63 -14.75 -4.41
C ALA A 40 -0.58 -13.50 -5.32
N ASP A 41 -1.32 -13.55 -6.43
CA ASP A 41 -1.66 -12.35 -7.20
C ASP A 41 -2.84 -11.64 -6.52
N LEU A 42 -2.58 -10.54 -5.83
CA LEU A 42 -3.62 -9.73 -5.19
C LEU A 42 -4.54 -9.01 -6.20
N GLY A 43 -4.18 -9.00 -7.48
CA GLY A 43 -5.03 -8.55 -8.58
C GLY A 43 -5.99 -9.63 -9.10
N ASP A 44 -5.90 -10.89 -8.64
CA ASP A 44 -6.87 -11.94 -8.90
C ASP A 44 -7.81 -12.08 -7.69
N PRO A 45 -9.11 -11.79 -7.82
CA PRO A 45 -10.05 -11.88 -6.69
C PRO A 45 -10.08 -13.24 -6.00
N LYS A 46 -9.95 -14.35 -6.75
CA LYS A 46 -9.96 -15.69 -6.18
C LYS A 46 -8.68 -16.00 -5.40
N ALA A 47 -7.52 -15.68 -5.98
CA ALA A 47 -6.22 -15.86 -5.32
C ALA A 47 -6.14 -14.99 -4.07
N ARG A 48 -6.64 -13.75 -4.15
CA ARG A 48 -6.70 -12.79 -3.05
C ARG A 48 -7.54 -13.32 -1.89
N GLN A 49 -8.77 -13.77 -2.15
CA GLN A 49 -9.64 -14.36 -1.13
C GLN A 49 -9.04 -15.61 -0.50
N ALA A 50 -8.45 -16.49 -1.31
CA ALA A 50 -7.84 -17.74 -0.83
C ALA A 50 -6.65 -17.45 0.11
N VAL A 51 -5.76 -16.50 -0.25
CA VAL A 51 -4.60 -16.17 0.58
C VAL A 51 -5.02 -15.46 1.88
N ILE A 52 -6.01 -14.58 1.83
CA ILE A 52 -6.55 -13.91 3.01
C ILE A 52 -7.11 -14.94 3.99
N ALA A 53 -7.96 -15.87 3.53
CA ALA A 53 -8.53 -16.91 4.37
C ALA A 53 -7.45 -17.81 5.00
N LYS A 54 -6.42 -18.16 4.24
CA LYS A 54 -5.30 -18.95 4.73
C LYS A 54 -4.52 -18.20 5.81
N VAL A 55 -4.13 -16.95 5.55
CA VAL A 55 -3.38 -16.13 6.52
C VAL A 55 -4.22 -15.88 7.78
N ALA A 56 -5.52 -15.59 7.64
CA ALA A 56 -6.41 -15.40 8.79
C ALA A 56 -6.45 -16.63 9.71
N THR A 57 -6.35 -17.83 9.14
CA THR A 57 -6.33 -19.07 9.91
C THR A 57 -4.96 -19.35 10.54
N GLU A 58 -3.88 -19.17 9.79
CA GLU A 58 -2.53 -19.55 10.20
C GLU A 58 -1.80 -18.48 11.04
N VAL A 59 -2.30 -17.21 10.99
CA VAL A 59 -1.76 -16.07 11.74
C VAL A 59 -2.88 -15.43 12.59
N PRO A 60 -3.31 -16.10 13.67
CA PRO A 60 -4.48 -15.66 14.44
C PRO A 60 -4.26 -14.38 15.26
N VAL A 61 -3.00 -13.95 15.43
CA VAL A 61 -2.62 -12.76 16.21
C VAL A 61 -1.69 -11.89 15.38
N ILE A 62 -2.13 -10.67 15.08
CA ILE A 62 -1.39 -9.67 14.28
C ILE A 62 -1.21 -8.40 15.11
N ASP A 63 0.03 -7.99 15.34
CA ASP A 63 0.38 -6.72 15.99
C ASP A 63 0.38 -5.56 14.99
N GLY A 64 0.72 -5.83 13.73
CA GLY A 64 0.67 -4.83 12.68
C GLY A 64 0.43 -5.41 11.28
N LEU A 65 -0.34 -4.69 10.48
CA LEU A 65 -0.63 -5.01 9.07
C LEU A 65 -0.16 -3.87 8.18
N ILE A 66 0.71 -4.19 7.22
CA ILE A 66 1.28 -3.21 6.30
C ILE A 66 0.98 -3.64 4.86
N THR A 67 0.23 -2.82 4.12
CA THR A 67 -0.12 -3.11 2.73
C THR A 67 0.76 -2.28 1.78
N CYS A 68 1.86 -2.91 1.30
CA CYS A 68 2.81 -2.30 0.37
C CYS A 68 2.70 -2.84 -1.06
N ALA A 69 1.97 -3.93 -1.29
CA ALA A 69 1.79 -4.47 -2.63
C ALA A 69 1.15 -3.42 -3.55
N GLY A 70 1.71 -3.26 -4.73
CA GLY A 70 1.21 -2.32 -5.71
C GLY A 70 2.04 -2.29 -6.97
N VAL A 71 1.46 -1.75 -8.03
CA VAL A 71 2.09 -1.54 -9.32
C VAL A 71 2.04 -0.05 -9.70
N ALA A 72 2.95 0.38 -10.56
CA ALA A 72 3.05 1.76 -11.00
C ALA A 72 2.10 2.06 -12.17
N SER A 73 2.05 3.34 -12.56
CA SER A 73 1.14 3.86 -13.59
C SER A 73 1.39 3.31 -15.00
N GLN A 74 2.59 2.82 -15.29
CA GLN A 74 2.96 2.21 -16.56
C GLN A 74 2.71 0.70 -16.62
N PHE A 75 2.02 0.14 -15.64
CA PHE A 75 1.59 -1.25 -15.71
C PHE A 75 0.67 -1.43 -16.94
N PRO A 76 0.89 -2.49 -17.78
CA PRO A 76 0.26 -2.60 -19.08
C PRO A 76 -1.27 -2.62 -19.07
N ASP A 77 -1.87 -3.14 -18.02
CA ASP A 77 -3.32 -3.20 -17.84
C ASP A 77 -3.75 -2.18 -16.77
N ALA A 78 -4.35 -1.09 -17.20
CA ALA A 78 -4.78 -0.02 -16.31
C ALA A 78 -5.89 -0.46 -15.32
N GLY A 79 -6.76 -1.38 -15.72
CA GLY A 79 -7.77 -1.98 -14.83
C GLY A 79 -7.13 -2.80 -13.71
N LYS A 80 -6.07 -3.54 -14.03
CA LYS A 80 -5.28 -4.30 -13.04
C LYS A 80 -4.61 -3.41 -11.99
N ILE A 81 -4.27 -2.16 -12.33
CA ILE A 81 -3.76 -1.21 -11.34
C ILE A 81 -4.76 -1.04 -10.20
N LEU A 82 -6.05 -0.95 -10.51
CA LEU A 82 -7.10 -0.80 -9.50
C LEU A 82 -7.25 -2.07 -8.66
N GLN A 83 -7.24 -3.24 -9.31
CA GLN A 83 -7.35 -4.53 -8.64
C GLN A 83 -6.23 -4.73 -7.63
N ILE A 84 -4.98 -4.48 -8.03
CA ILE A 84 -3.82 -4.70 -7.18
C ILE A 84 -3.73 -3.60 -6.11
N ASN A 85 -3.76 -2.33 -6.53
CA ASN A 85 -3.46 -1.22 -5.62
C ASN A 85 -4.58 -0.96 -4.62
N TYR A 86 -5.84 -0.98 -5.07
CA TYR A 86 -6.97 -0.66 -4.21
C TYR A 86 -7.62 -1.92 -3.62
N PHE A 87 -8.19 -2.79 -4.44
CA PHE A 87 -8.91 -3.97 -3.94
C PHE A 87 -7.98 -4.94 -3.23
N GLY A 88 -6.76 -5.15 -3.74
CA GLY A 88 -5.73 -5.92 -3.06
C GLY A 88 -5.36 -5.37 -1.68
N THR A 89 -5.33 -4.04 -1.53
CA THR A 89 -5.07 -3.38 -0.25
C THR A 89 -6.27 -3.51 0.70
N THR A 90 -7.47 -3.11 0.25
CA THR A 90 -8.65 -2.99 1.13
C THR A 90 -9.18 -4.33 1.59
N GLU A 91 -9.24 -5.34 0.71
CA GLU A 91 -9.71 -6.67 1.08
C GLU A 91 -8.75 -7.40 2.02
N VAL A 92 -7.43 -7.21 1.87
CA VAL A 92 -6.46 -7.73 2.85
C VAL A 92 -6.68 -7.08 4.22
N ILE A 93 -6.89 -5.76 4.28
CA ILE A 93 -7.17 -5.07 5.55
C ILE A 93 -8.47 -5.57 6.16
N GLU A 94 -9.54 -5.67 5.39
CA GLU A 94 -10.84 -6.14 5.88
C GLU A 94 -10.80 -7.59 6.36
N GLY A 95 -10.22 -8.48 5.55
CA GLY A 95 -10.18 -9.89 5.84
C GLY A 95 -9.27 -10.28 7.00
N LEU A 96 -8.22 -9.48 7.28
CA LEU A 96 -7.32 -9.72 8.41
C LEU A 96 -7.62 -8.84 9.64
N SER A 97 -8.56 -7.90 9.54
CA SER A 97 -8.84 -6.95 10.61
C SER A 97 -9.23 -7.62 11.93
N SER A 98 -9.95 -8.75 11.90
CA SER A 98 -10.34 -9.50 13.10
C SER A 98 -9.16 -10.13 13.85
N ASN A 99 -8.06 -10.39 13.16
CA ASN A 99 -6.84 -10.95 13.72
C ASN A 99 -5.94 -9.89 14.38
N ILE A 100 -6.20 -8.59 14.10
CA ILE A 100 -5.41 -7.51 14.67
C ILE A 100 -5.84 -7.28 16.11
N ILE A 101 -4.87 -7.33 17.03
CA ILE A 101 -5.11 -7.13 18.48
C ILE A 101 -5.43 -5.67 18.80
N SER A 102 -6.03 -5.43 19.97
CA SER A 102 -6.09 -4.09 20.55
C SER A 102 -4.67 -3.58 20.81
N GLY A 103 -4.40 -2.34 20.44
CA GLY A 103 -3.05 -1.79 20.39
C GLY A 103 -2.33 -2.04 19.07
N GLY A 104 -2.93 -2.80 18.15
CA GLY A 104 -2.35 -3.09 16.83
C GLY A 104 -2.33 -1.88 15.87
N ARG A 105 -1.61 -2.02 14.78
CA ARG A 105 -1.37 -0.94 13.81
C ARG A 105 -1.65 -1.38 12.38
N VAL A 106 -2.29 -0.51 11.60
CA VAL A 106 -2.46 -0.70 10.15
C VAL A 106 -1.80 0.44 9.41
N ILE A 107 -1.03 0.11 8.37
CA ILE A 107 -0.41 1.08 7.47
C ILE A 107 -0.74 0.68 6.03
N ALA A 108 -1.31 1.61 5.26
CA ALA A 108 -1.49 1.45 3.82
C ALA A 108 -0.57 2.41 3.05
N ILE A 109 -0.04 1.96 1.91
CA ILE A 109 0.79 2.80 1.05
C ILE A 109 -0.07 3.47 -0.02
N SER A 110 -0.26 4.78 0.16
CA SER A 110 -0.82 5.71 -0.83
C SER A 110 0.30 6.27 -1.73
N SER A 111 0.22 7.52 -2.12
CA SER A 111 1.24 8.25 -2.90
C SER A 111 0.97 9.75 -2.82
N ASN A 112 2.01 10.57 -3.00
CA ASN A 112 1.85 12.00 -3.24
C ASN A 112 1.13 12.30 -4.57
N SER A 113 1.00 11.32 -5.47
CA SER A 113 0.18 11.43 -6.69
C SER A 113 -1.33 11.36 -6.41
N ALA A 114 -1.75 11.01 -5.20
CA ALA A 114 -3.17 10.87 -4.84
C ALA A 114 -4.05 12.10 -5.18
N PRO A 115 -3.59 13.36 -5.10
CA PRO A 115 -4.37 14.51 -5.54
C PRO A 115 -4.27 14.82 -7.05
N MET A 116 -3.40 14.13 -7.80
CA MET A 116 -3.08 14.46 -9.19
C MET A 116 -3.93 13.65 -10.16
N SER A 117 -4.51 14.28 -11.18
CA SER A 117 -5.20 13.61 -12.31
C SER A 117 -6.18 12.49 -11.89
N THR A 118 -6.92 12.69 -10.80
CA THR A 118 -7.86 11.68 -10.30
C THR A 118 -9.20 11.75 -11.01
N ARG A 119 -9.88 10.59 -11.06
CA ARG A 119 -11.24 10.41 -11.58
C ARG A 119 -12.20 10.21 -10.40
N PRO A 120 -13.05 11.19 -10.07
CA PRO A 120 -14.00 11.07 -8.95
C PRO A 120 -14.96 9.88 -9.08
N ASP A 121 -15.46 9.62 -10.29
CA ASP A 121 -16.32 8.49 -10.60
C ASP A 121 -15.65 7.15 -10.30
N LEU A 122 -14.39 6.99 -10.70
CA LEU A 122 -13.60 5.80 -10.44
C LEU A 122 -13.32 5.61 -8.95
N ILE A 123 -13.03 6.71 -8.23
CA ILE A 123 -12.82 6.67 -6.79
C ILE A 123 -14.08 6.22 -6.04
N GLU A 124 -15.25 6.74 -6.42
CA GLU A 124 -16.51 6.34 -5.77
C GLU A 124 -16.83 4.87 -6.05
N MET A 125 -16.65 4.36 -7.29
CA MET A 125 -16.82 2.94 -7.59
C MET A 125 -15.92 2.05 -6.69
N MET A 126 -14.66 2.45 -6.48
CA MET A 126 -13.76 1.74 -5.58
C MET A 126 -14.25 1.78 -4.13
N LEU A 127 -14.63 2.96 -3.63
CA LEU A 127 -15.12 3.13 -2.25
C LEU A 127 -16.47 2.43 -1.99
N GLU A 128 -17.24 2.15 -3.04
CA GLU A 128 -18.48 1.35 -3.02
C GLU A 128 -18.22 -0.15 -3.23
N HIS A 129 -16.95 -0.58 -3.28
CA HIS A 129 -16.56 -1.97 -3.55
C HIS A 129 -17.09 -2.54 -4.87
N SER A 130 -17.35 -1.68 -5.86
CA SER A 130 -17.80 -2.07 -7.20
C SER A 130 -16.62 -2.43 -8.10
N GLU A 131 -15.87 -3.52 -7.77
CA GLU A 131 -14.62 -3.88 -8.45
C GLU A 131 -14.79 -4.04 -9.96
N GLU A 132 -15.77 -4.83 -10.40
CA GLU A 132 -16.01 -5.08 -11.82
C GLU A 132 -16.25 -3.79 -12.61
N LYS A 133 -17.08 -2.87 -12.08
CA LYS A 133 -17.35 -1.59 -12.73
C LYS A 133 -16.11 -0.70 -12.77
N ALA A 134 -15.35 -0.64 -11.67
CA ALA A 134 -14.13 0.15 -11.60
C ALA A 134 -13.08 -0.37 -12.58
N VAL A 135 -12.88 -1.68 -12.66
CA VAL A 135 -11.93 -2.31 -13.58
C VAL A 135 -12.32 -2.10 -15.04
N ASN A 136 -13.59 -2.29 -15.38
CA ASN A 136 -14.10 -2.08 -16.74
C ASN A 136 -13.90 -0.63 -17.19
N LEU A 137 -14.19 0.35 -16.33
CA LEU A 137 -13.91 1.76 -16.62
C LEU A 137 -12.40 2.00 -16.71
N GLY A 138 -11.64 1.52 -15.75
CA GLY A 138 -10.18 1.70 -15.67
C GLY A 138 -9.45 1.17 -16.89
N SER A 139 -9.89 0.05 -17.48
CA SER A 139 -9.29 -0.54 -18.69
C SER A 139 -9.38 0.36 -19.93
N SER A 140 -10.26 1.36 -19.91
CA SER A 140 -10.40 2.37 -20.98
C SER A 140 -9.66 3.68 -20.70
N LEU A 141 -9.03 3.80 -19.52
CA LEU A 141 -8.37 5.02 -19.07
C LEU A 141 -6.84 4.91 -19.18
N HIS A 142 -6.19 6.06 -18.99
CA HIS A 142 -4.74 6.09 -18.90
C HIS A 142 -4.28 5.53 -17.54
N GLY A 143 -3.19 4.74 -17.54
CA GLY A 143 -2.70 4.11 -16.30
C GLY A 143 -2.37 5.11 -15.18
N HIS A 144 -1.97 6.34 -15.53
CA HIS A 144 -1.73 7.39 -14.53
C HIS A 144 -3.01 7.82 -13.79
N GLU A 145 -4.15 7.94 -14.51
CA GLU A 145 -5.44 8.25 -13.89
C GLU A 145 -5.88 7.13 -12.95
N CYS A 146 -5.71 5.86 -13.37
CA CYS A 146 -6.02 4.69 -12.54
C CYS A 146 -5.11 4.64 -11.31
N TYR A 147 -3.80 4.87 -11.48
CA TYR A 147 -2.86 4.90 -10.37
C TYR A 147 -3.20 5.99 -9.36
N ALA A 148 -3.31 7.25 -9.79
CA ALA A 148 -3.62 8.37 -8.91
C ALA A 148 -4.97 8.19 -8.21
N SER A 149 -5.99 7.72 -8.94
CA SER A 149 -7.31 7.42 -8.36
C SER A 149 -7.26 6.30 -7.33
N SER A 150 -6.51 5.22 -7.59
CA SER A 150 -6.33 4.13 -6.61
C SER A 150 -5.67 4.61 -5.32
N LYS A 151 -4.65 5.46 -5.43
CA LYS A 151 -3.93 6.03 -4.27
C LYS A 151 -4.78 7.05 -3.50
N SER A 152 -5.60 7.84 -4.20
CA SER A 152 -6.60 8.73 -3.59
C SER A 152 -7.67 7.92 -2.85
N ALA A 153 -8.19 6.87 -3.47
CA ALA A 153 -9.19 5.99 -2.86
C ALA A 153 -8.66 5.31 -1.59
N ILE A 154 -7.39 4.84 -1.58
CA ILE A 154 -6.74 4.28 -0.37
C ILE A 154 -6.74 5.30 0.78
N ALA A 155 -6.35 6.55 0.54
CA ALA A 155 -6.33 7.59 1.57
C ALA A 155 -7.74 7.89 2.11
N ARG A 156 -8.75 7.90 1.22
CA ARG A 156 -10.17 8.10 1.61
C ARG A 156 -10.72 6.87 2.35
N TYR A 157 -10.44 5.67 1.90
CA TYR A 157 -10.80 4.42 2.56
C TYR A 157 -10.22 4.38 3.99
N MET A 158 -8.93 4.70 4.12
CA MET A 158 -8.28 4.78 5.43
C MET A 158 -9.05 5.71 6.37
N ARG A 159 -9.38 6.93 5.93
CA ARG A 159 -10.13 7.90 6.76
C ARG A 159 -11.54 7.43 7.11
N ARG A 160 -12.23 6.72 6.21
CA ARG A 160 -13.56 6.14 6.47
C ARG A 160 -13.48 4.99 7.48
N LYS A 161 -12.41 4.17 7.42
CA LYS A 161 -12.26 2.95 8.22
C LYS A 161 -11.56 3.18 9.58
N ALA A 162 -10.74 4.21 9.68
CA ALA A 162 -9.96 4.49 10.88
C ALA A 162 -10.81 4.64 12.16
N PRO A 163 -12.00 5.31 12.17
CA PRO A 163 -12.83 5.40 13.35
C PRO A 163 -13.29 4.03 13.90
N ASP A 164 -13.69 3.11 13.01
CA ASP A 164 -14.14 1.78 13.41
C ASP A 164 -13.01 0.95 14.02
N LEU A 165 -11.82 1.04 13.42
CA LEU A 165 -10.63 0.36 13.96
C LEU A 165 -10.17 0.99 15.27
N ALA A 166 -10.26 2.32 15.40
CA ALA A 166 -9.91 3.03 16.64
C ALA A 166 -10.79 2.63 17.83
N GLN A 167 -12.08 2.33 17.61
CA GLN A 167 -12.97 1.78 18.66
C GLN A 167 -12.49 0.43 19.20
N ARG A 168 -11.70 -0.30 18.41
CA ARG A 168 -11.05 -1.55 18.80
C ARG A 168 -9.62 -1.36 19.32
N GLY A 169 -9.17 -0.11 19.49
CA GLY A 169 -7.82 0.23 19.91
C GLY A 169 -6.77 0.04 18.81
N ILE A 170 -7.15 0.01 17.52
CA ILE A 170 -6.26 -0.18 16.37
C ILE A 170 -6.08 1.15 15.65
N SER A 171 -4.83 1.62 15.49
CA SER A 171 -4.58 2.81 14.65
C SER A 171 -4.44 2.43 13.18
N PHE A 172 -5.01 3.24 12.29
CA PHE A 172 -4.88 3.08 10.86
C PHE A 172 -4.41 4.38 10.23
N ASN A 173 -3.28 4.33 9.51
CA ASN A 173 -2.69 5.47 8.81
C ASN A 173 -2.34 5.10 7.38
N ALA A 174 -2.22 6.11 6.52
CA ALA A 174 -1.69 5.96 5.17
C ALA A 174 -0.36 6.71 5.05
N LEU A 175 0.63 6.10 4.40
CA LEU A 175 1.83 6.78 3.95
C LEU A 175 1.64 7.15 2.49
N ALA A 176 1.95 8.39 2.14
CA ALA A 176 1.86 8.93 0.79
C ALA A 176 3.25 9.38 0.29
N PRO A 177 4.17 8.43 0.02
CA PRO A 177 5.53 8.76 -0.35
C PRO A 177 5.57 9.63 -1.60
N GLY A 178 6.55 10.53 -1.67
CA GLY A 178 6.98 11.20 -2.87
C GLY A 178 7.74 10.25 -3.81
N TYR A 179 8.68 10.80 -4.56
CA TYR A 179 9.53 9.98 -5.43
C TYR A 179 10.54 9.20 -4.60
N ILE A 180 10.40 7.89 -4.57
CA ILE A 180 11.28 6.97 -3.85
C ILE A 180 12.06 6.12 -4.85
N SER A 181 13.39 6.12 -4.74
CA SER A 181 14.26 5.29 -5.59
C SER A 181 14.07 3.81 -5.21
N THR A 182 13.41 3.06 -6.08
CA THR A 182 13.10 1.64 -5.95
C THR A 182 13.22 0.97 -7.31
N PRO A 183 13.28 -0.37 -7.40
CA PRO A 183 13.26 -1.05 -8.69
C PRO A 183 12.07 -0.65 -9.59
N MET A 184 10.92 -0.33 -8.99
CA MET A 184 9.73 0.13 -9.69
C MET A 184 9.96 1.49 -10.37
N THR A 185 10.50 2.47 -9.67
CA THR A 185 10.72 3.83 -10.18
C THR A 185 11.92 3.91 -11.12
N GLN A 186 12.98 3.14 -10.86
CA GLN A 186 14.16 3.07 -11.73
C GLN A 186 13.83 2.54 -13.13
N SER A 187 12.80 1.72 -13.28
CA SER A 187 12.35 1.28 -14.62
C SER A 187 11.79 2.45 -15.44
N VAL A 188 11.13 3.41 -14.79
CA VAL A 188 10.58 4.62 -15.43
C VAL A 188 11.67 5.64 -15.76
N GLU A 189 12.68 5.78 -14.89
CA GLU A 189 13.82 6.68 -15.13
C GLU A 189 14.59 6.32 -16.43
N ARG A 190 14.58 5.05 -16.80
CA ARG A 190 15.27 4.55 -18.00
C ARG A 190 14.41 4.67 -19.26
N ASP A 191 13.14 5.03 -19.12
CA ASP A 191 12.25 5.22 -20.25
C ASP A 191 12.63 6.49 -21.02
N PRO A 192 12.80 6.43 -22.36
CA PRO A 192 13.22 7.59 -23.17
C PRO A 192 12.23 8.75 -23.12
N GLU A 193 10.94 8.49 -22.95
CA GLU A 193 9.88 9.49 -22.92
C GLU A 193 9.73 10.08 -21.52
N TYR A 194 9.69 9.22 -20.49
CA TYR A 194 9.41 9.63 -19.11
C TYR A 194 10.66 10.01 -18.32
N GLY A 195 11.83 9.48 -18.67
CA GLY A 195 13.07 9.73 -17.93
C GLY A 195 13.42 11.22 -17.76
N PRO A 196 13.36 12.06 -18.81
CA PRO A 196 13.59 13.50 -18.67
C PRO A 196 12.59 14.19 -17.72
N LEU A 197 11.31 13.78 -17.72
CA LEU A 197 10.28 14.32 -16.84
C LEU A 197 10.53 13.92 -15.39
N ILE A 198 10.92 12.65 -15.16
CA ILE A 198 11.30 12.17 -13.85
C ILE A 198 12.51 12.92 -13.31
N LYS A 199 13.53 13.13 -14.16
CA LYS A 199 14.71 13.92 -13.76
C LYS A 199 14.31 15.34 -13.32
N ALA A 200 13.51 16.05 -14.12
CA ALA A 200 13.04 17.40 -13.79
C ALA A 200 12.23 17.39 -12.48
N PHE A 201 11.41 16.37 -12.26
CA PHE A 201 10.66 16.20 -11.02
C PHE A 201 11.60 15.98 -9.82
N VAL A 202 12.59 15.09 -9.93
CA VAL A 202 13.58 14.83 -8.89
C VAL A 202 14.38 16.09 -8.57
N ASP A 203 14.81 16.83 -9.59
CA ASP A 203 15.54 18.10 -9.44
C ASP A 203 14.70 19.19 -8.72
N SER A 204 13.36 19.06 -8.74
CA SER A 204 12.44 19.98 -8.03
C SER A 204 12.20 19.63 -6.56
N ILE A 205 12.70 18.49 -6.06
CA ILE A 205 12.52 18.07 -4.68
C ILE A 205 13.31 19.00 -3.74
N PRO A 206 12.65 19.72 -2.81
CA PRO A 206 13.33 20.73 -2.00
C PRO A 206 14.47 20.20 -1.12
N ILE A 207 14.41 18.92 -0.70
CA ILE A 207 15.46 18.29 0.10
C ILE A 207 16.70 17.89 -0.75
N GLY A 208 16.64 18.09 -2.08
CA GLY A 208 17.79 17.94 -2.99
C GLY A 208 18.14 16.48 -3.34
N ARG A 209 17.28 15.52 -3.01
CA ARG A 209 17.47 14.11 -3.37
C ARG A 209 16.14 13.37 -3.50
N PRO A 210 16.10 12.26 -4.26
CA PRO A 210 14.98 11.31 -4.16
C PRO A 210 14.95 10.68 -2.76
N GLY A 211 13.76 10.27 -2.32
CA GLY A 211 13.63 9.44 -1.13
C GLY A 211 14.20 8.05 -1.37
N GLN A 212 14.61 7.39 -0.29
CA GLN A 212 15.01 5.99 -0.28
C GLN A 212 13.90 5.15 0.39
N ALA A 213 13.87 3.85 0.11
CA ALA A 213 12.92 2.94 0.75
C ALA A 213 13.03 2.98 2.28
N GLU A 214 14.23 3.20 2.79
CA GLU A 214 14.54 3.35 4.23
C GLU A 214 13.90 4.60 4.84
N ASP A 215 13.78 5.71 4.09
CA ASP A 215 13.12 6.93 4.59
C ASP A 215 11.65 6.62 4.92
N VAL A 216 10.95 5.90 4.03
CA VAL A 216 9.56 5.47 4.26
C VAL A 216 9.48 4.41 5.37
N ALA A 217 10.41 3.46 5.38
CA ALA A 217 10.46 2.42 6.39
C ALA A 217 10.68 2.99 7.80
N ASN A 218 11.49 4.05 7.95
CA ASN A 218 11.68 4.74 9.24
C ASN A 218 10.36 5.30 9.78
N LEU A 219 9.58 5.97 8.93
CA LEU A 219 8.27 6.49 9.31
C LEU A 219 7.27 5.37 9.62
N ALA A 220 7.30 4.28 8.82
CA ALA A 220 6.47 3.10 9.10
C ALA A 220 6.81 2.51 10.48
N MET A 221 8.09 2.34 10.81
CA MET A 221 8.51 1.82 12.13
C MET A 221 8.06 2.73 13.27
N PHE A 222 8.13 4.05 13.11
CA PHE A 222 7.58 4.99 14.10
C PHE A 222 6.08 4.75 14.32
N LEU A 223 5.29 4.65 13.24
CA LEU A 223 3.83 4.41 13.34
C LEU A 223 3.49 3.03 13.93
N LEU A 224 4.35 2.03 13.73
CA LEU A 224 4.20 0.69 14.30
C LEU A 224 4.61 0.62 15.77
N SER A 225 5.37 1.57 16.25
CA SER A 225 5.91 1.62 17.61
C SER A 225 4.91 2.22 18.62
N PRO A 226 5.15 2.07 19.94
CA PRO A 226 4.38 2.74 20.98
C PRO A 226 4.37 4.28 20.85
N GLU A 227 5.46 4.88 20.35
CA GLU A 227 5.60 6.32 20.18
C GLU A 227 4.65 6.88 19.13
N GLY A 228 4.27 6.06 18.13
CA GLY A 228 3.28 6.39 17.11
C GLY A 228 1.81 6.16 17.54
N ALA A 229 1.56 5.73 18.77
CA ALA A 229 0.25 5.25 19.21
C ALA A 229 -0.89 6.28 19.06
N TYR A 230 -0.60 7.57 19.19
CA TYR A 230 -1.62 8.63 19.08
C TYR A 230 -1.84 9.12 17.64
N VAL A 231 -1.06 8.65 16.70
CA VAL A 231 -1.25 8.97 15.27
C VAL A 231 -2.25 7.98 14.68
N ALA A 232 -3.46 8.47 14.36
CA ALA A 232 -4.53 7.66 13.77
C ALA A 232 -5.33 8.49 12.76
N GLY A 233 -5.78 7.87 11.67
CA GLY A 233 -6.58 8.50 10.62
C GLY A 233 -5.80 9.51 9.76
N SER A 234 -4.48 9.48 9.79
CA SER A 234 -3.61 10.45 9.13
C SER A 234 -3.06 9.91 7.81
N THR A 235 -2.96 10.81 6.82
CA THR A 235 -2.16 10.58 5.61
C THR A 235 -0.88 11.40 5.75
N LEU A 236 0.26 10.72 5.82
CA LEU A 236 1.57 11.34 5.97
C LEU A 236 2.30 11.31 4.62
N VAL A 237 2.74 12.48 4.16
CA VAL A 237 3.42 12.69 2.86
C VAL A 237 4.93 12.75 3.09
#